data_b24548f09cd81ebe7864370f9ad17a0e
#
_entry.id   b24548f09cd81ebe7864370f9ad17a0e
#
_cell.length_a   1.000
_cell.length_b   1.000
_cell.length_c   1.000
_cell.angle_alpha   90.00
_cell.angle_beta   90.00
_cell.angle_gamma   90.00
#
_symmetry.space_group_name_H-M   'P 1'
#
loop_
_entity.id
_entity.type
_entity.pdbx_description
1 polymer ?
#
loop_
_entity_poly.entity_id
_entity_poly.type
_entity_poly.pdbx_seq_one_letter_code
_entity_poly.pdbx_strand_id
1 'polypeptide(L)'
;ACEVSNFPIENLDESLEKRFKDKGEAIVENNKKAARKGQEYVAEEFDHDFGYDLETTDADYVLLNGDEAIGMGAIAAGCRFYSGYPITPATDVMEYLTGRIDRYGGKVVQAEDELSAINMALGAARSGARAMTATSGPGIDLMTETFGLIATSETPLLIANVIRSGPSTG
;
A
#
# COMPACT_ATOMS: atom_id res chain seq x y z
N ALA A 1 17.82 -9.11 11.67
CA ALA A 1 17.70 -7.68 11.32
C ALA A 1 18.04 -6.80 12.52
N CYS A 2 17.31 -6.91 13.64
CA CYS A 2 17.54 -6.03 14.81
C CYS A 2 19.01 -6.03 15.27
N GLU A 3 19.64 -7.19 15.36
CA GLU A 3 21.05 -7.31 15.77
C GLU A 3 21.99 -6.61 14.77
N VAL A 4 21.81 -6.89 13.48
CA VAL A 4 22.67 -6.32 12.43
C VAL A 4 22.55 -4.79 12.34
N SER A 5 21.38 -4.23 12.62
CA SER A 5 21.10 -2.79 12.52
C SER A 5 21.15 -2.04 13.85
N ASN A 6 21.54 -2.68 14.93
CA ASN A 6 21.49 -2.12 16.29
C ASN A 6 20.10 -1.59 16.69
N PHE A 7 19.04 -2.18 16.10
CA PHE A 7 17.67 -1.78 16.39
C PHE A 7 17.16 -2.48 17.66
N PRO A 8 16.56 -1.75 18.62
CA PRO A 8 16.10 -2.34 19.87
C PRO A 8 15.08 -3.44 19.65
N ILE A 9 15.35 -4.64 20.20
CA ILE A 9 14.46 -5.81 20.03
C ILE A 9 13.11 -5.63 20.73
N GLU A 10 13.05 -4.78 21.71
CA GLU A 10 11.83 -4.43 22.45
C GLU A 10 10.75 -3.85 21.53
N ASN A 11 11.13 -3.07 20.51
CA ASN A 11 10.21 -2.55 19.49
C ASN A 11 9.61 -3.67 18.62
N LEU A 12 10.40 -4.73 18.38
CA LEU A 12 9.89 -5.93 17.71
C LEU A 12 8.93 -6.71 18.60
N ASP A 13 9.23 -6.80 19.90
CA ASP A 13 8.34 -7.45 20.86
C ASP A 13 6.97 -6.78 20.92
N GLU A 14 6.91 -5.44 20.95
CA GLU A 14 5.66 -4.67 20.90
C GLU A 14 4.89 -4.91 19.58
N SER A 15 5.60 -4.96 18.47
CA SER A 15 5.00 -5.22 17.16
C SER A 15 4.42 -6.62 17.06
N LEU A 16 5.11 -7.62 17.63
CA LEU A 16 4.64 -9.01 17.71
C LEU A 16 3.40 -9.12 18.60
N GLU A 17 3.37 -8.43 19.74
CA GLU A 17 2.19 -8.35 20.60
C GLU A 17 1.00 -7.79 19.85
N LYS A 18 1.14 -6.60 19.23
CA LYS A 18 0.06 -5.97 18.47
C LYS A 18 -0.49 -6.87 17.36
N ARG A 19 0.40 -7.61 16.68
CA ARG A 19 0.04 -8.45 15.52
C ARG A 19 -0.62 -9.77 15.90
N PHE A 20 -0.22 -10.36 17.03
CA PHE A 20 -0.61 -11.73 17.38
C PHE A 20 -1.46 -11.85 18.64
N LYS A 21 -1.78 -10.76 19.35
CA LYS A 21 -2.60 -10.77 20.57
C LYS A 21 -3.93 -11.52 20.40
N ASP A 22 -4.58 -11.38 19.24
CA ASP A 22 -5.87 -12.01 18.96
C ASP A 22 -5.74 -13.53 18.68
N LYS A 23 -4.51 -14.04 18.52
CA LYS A 23 -4.21 -15.46 18.30
C LYS A 23 -3.83 -16.21 19.58
N GLY A 24 -3.76 -15.49 20.70
CA GLY A 24 -3.46 -16.04 22.03
C GLY A 24 -2.02 -15.82 22.48
N GLU A 25 -1.85 -15.72 23.79
CA GLU A 25 -0.59 -15.40 24.47
C GLU A 25 0.56 -16.37 24.13
N ALA A 26 0.26 -17.65 24.04
CA ALA A 26 1.26 -18.67 23.69
C ALA A 26 1.88 -18.44 22.29
N ILE A 27 1.11 -17.92 21.33
CA ILE A 27 1.62 -17.60 20.00
C ILE A 27 2.50 -16.35 20.06
N VAL A 28 2.11 -15.34 20.83
CA VAL A 28 2.92 -14.14 21.05
C VAL A 28 4.28 -14.52 21.63
N GLU A 29 4.29 -15.27 22.72
CA GLU A 29 5.53 -15.69 23.41
C GLU A 29 6.42 -16.57 22.52
N ASN A 30 5.86 -17.49 21.74
CA ASN A 30 6.63 -18.29 20.80
C ASN A 30 7.31 -17.44 19.71
N ASN A 31 6.62 -16.41 19.20
CA ASN A 31 7.20 -15.51 18.20
C ASN A 31 8.32 -14.64 18.81
N LYS A 32 8.14 -14.09 20.02
CA LYS A 32 9.20 -13.37 20.74
C LYS A 32 10.41 -14.25 20.97
N LYS A 33 10.19 -15.49 21.44
CA LYS A 33 11.27 -16.45 21.66
C LYS A 33 12.04 -16.79 20.38
N ALA A 34 11.33 -16.94 19.25
CA ALA A 34 11.96 -17.17 17.96
C ALA A 34 12.80 -15.96 17.51
N ALA A 35 12.28 -14.73 17.71
CA ALA A 35 13.00 -13.50 17.39
C ALA A 35 14.30 -13.37 18.20
N ARG A 36 14.25 -13.65 19.53
CA ARG A 36 15.43 -13.59 20.39
C ARG A 36 16.48 -14.64 20.04
N LYS A 37 16.06 -15.88 19.72
CA LYS A 37 16.98 -16.90 19.23
C LYS A 37 17.66 -16.51 17.91
N GLY A 38 16.92 -15.86 17.02
CA GLY A 38 17.50 -15.33 15.78
C GLY A 38 18.50 -14.21 16.04
N GLN A 39 18.25 -13.37 17.03
CA GLN A 39 19.18 -12.32 17.47
C GLN A 39 20.46 -12.91 18.05
N GLU A 40 20.33 -13.85 19.00
CA GLU A 40 21.45 -14.56 19.63
C GLU A 40 22.33 -15.25 18.56
N TYR A 41 21.71 -15.95 17.62
CA TYR A 41 22.42 -16.62 16.53
C TYR A 41 23.24 -15.64 15.68
N VAL A 42 22.66 -14.48 15.34
CA VAL A 42 23.38 -13.46 14.55
C VAL A 42 24.53 -12.84 15.34
N ALA A 43 24.33 -12.58 16.64
CA ALA A 43 25.37 -12.04 17.51
C ALA A 43 26.56 -13.01 17.67
N GLU A 44 26.32 -14.32 17.68
CA GLU A 44 27.35 -15.34 17.84
C GLU A 44 28.07 -15.70 16.55
N GLU A 45 27.37 -15.73 15.42
CA GLU A 45 27.87 -16.28 14.16
C GLU A 45 28.22 -15.22 13.11
N PHE A 46 27.79 -13.96 13.29
CA PHE A 46 27.97 -12.89 12.31
C PHE A 46 28.80 -11.74 12.87
N ASP A 47 30.00 -11.57 12.35
CA ASP A 47 30.79 -10.37 12.56
C ASP A 47 30.42 -9.37 11.46
N HIS A 48 29.46 -8.50 11.74
CA HIS A 48 28.94 -7.53 10.78
C HIS A 48 28.81 -6.12 11.40
N ASP A 49 29.44 -5.16 10.76
CA ASP A 49 29.22 -3.74 11.03
C ASP A 49 28.24 -3.18 10.00
N PHE A 50 27.07 -2.76 10.46
CA PHE A 50 26.05 -2.12 9.61
C PHE A 50 26.51 -0.74 9.12
N GLY A 51 27.47 -0.13 9.82
CA GLY A 51 28.06 1.17 9.44
C GLY A 51 27.13 2.37 9.57
N TYR A 52 25.97 2.21 10.19
CA TYR A 52 25.02 3.28 10.46
C TYR A 52 24.52 3.20 11.91
N ASP A 53 24.54 4.35 12.57
CA ASP A 53 23.89 4.49 13.87
C ASP A 53 22.43 4.92 13.66
N LEU A 54 21.50 4.17 14.24
CA LEU A 54 20.08 4.51 14.23
C LEU A 54 19.81 5.47 15.38
N GLU A 55 19.55 6.73 15.05
CA GLU A 55 19.15 7.74 16.03
C GLU A 55 17.64 7.66 16.30
N THR A 56 17.27 7.75 17.58
CA THR A 56 15.86 7.92 17.96
C THR A 56 15.46 9.37 17.75
N THR A 57 14.23 9.58 17.31
CA THR A 57 13.67 10.92 17.14
C THR A 57 12.28 11.00 17.77
N ASP A 58 11.96 12.15 18.34
CA ASP A 58 10.61 12.46 18.84
C ASP A 58 9.67 12.96 17.71
N ALA A 59 10.14 12.98 16.46
CA ALA A 59 9.35 13.41 15.33
C ALA A 59 8.27 12.37 15.00
N ASP A 60 7.07 12.85 14.75
CA ASP A 60 5.91 12.02 14.39
C ASP A 60 5.97 11.67 12.90
N TYR A 61 6.62 10.57 12.57
CA TYR A 61 6.76 10.07 11.21
C TYR A 61 5.72 9.01 10.88
N VAL A 62 5.23 9.04 9.66
CA VAL A 62 4.41 7.98 9.08
C VAL A 62 5.27 7.22 8.07
N LEU A 63 5.43 5.91 8.27
CA LEU A 63 6.07 5.04 7.30
C LEU A 63 5.04 4.52 6.31
N LEU A 64 5.21 4.86 5.04
CA LEU A 64 4.35 4.45 3.94
C LEU A 64 5.20 3.93 2.79
N ASN A 65 4.68 2.95 2.05
CA ASN A 65 5.18 2.66 0.72
C ASN A 65 4.58 3.66 -0.31
N GLY A 66 5.05 3.59 -1.58
CA GLY A 66 4.57 4.50 -2.62
C GLY A 66 3.07 4.41 -2.89
N ASP A 67 2.53 3.20 -2.90
CA ASP A 67 1.11 2.95 -3.19
C ASP A 67 0.20 3.45 -2.05
N GLU A 68 0.63 3.24 -0.80
CA GLU A 68 -0.05 3.80 0.37
C GLU A 68 -0.02 5.33 0.35
N ALA A 69 1.11 5.93 -0.07
CA ALA A 69 1.24 7.37 -0.21
C ALA A 69 0.32 7.94 -1.31
N ILE A 70 0.19 7.22 -2.44
CA ILE A 70 -0.78 7.57 -3.50
C ILE A 70 -2.20 7.54 -2.94
N GLY A 71 -2.58 6.47 -2.23
CA GLY A 71 -3.89 6.33 -1.61
C GLY A 71 -4.19 7.42 -0.59
N MET A 72 -3.22 7.75 0.27
CA MET A 72 -3.32 8.83 1.25
C MET A 72 -3.48 10.19 0.58
N GLY A 73 -2.66 10.47 -0.44
CA GLY A 73 -2.73 11.70 -1.22
C GLY A 73 -4.07 11.85 -1.94
N ALA A 74 -4.61 10.76 -2.50
CA ALA A 74 -5.92 10.76 -3.14
C ALA A 74 -7.04 11.13 -2.14
N ILE A 75 -7.06 10.54 -0.94
CA ILE A 75 -8.02 10.89 0.11
C ILE A 75 -7.89 12.37 0.51
N ALA A 76 -6.66 12.85 0.73
CA ALA A 76 -6.37 14.23 1.08
C ALA A 76 -6.81 15.22 -0.01
N ALA A 77 -6.64 14.85 -1.28
CA ALA A 77 -7.12 15.62 -2.43
C ALA A 77 -8.64 15.57 -2.63
N GLY A 78 -9.36 14.84 -1.79
CA GLY A 78 -10.82 14.74 -1.83
C GLY A 78 -11.36 13.65 -2.75
N CYS A 79 -10.56 12.65 -3.12
CA CYS A 79 -11.07 11.45 -3.80
C CYS A 79 -12.12 10.75 -2.92
N ARG A 80 -13.25 10.41 -3.54
CA ARG A 80 -14.38 9.76 -2.86
C ARG A 80 -14.89 8.53 -3.60
N PHE A 81 -14.35 8.24 -4.76
CA PHE A 81 -14.68 7.03 -5.50
C PHE A 81 -13.41 6.43 -6.11
N TYR A 82 -13.19 5.17 -5.83
CA TYR A 82 -12.14 4.38 -6.46
C TYR A 82 -12.77 3.12 -7.05
N SER A 83 -12.41 2.80 -8.28
CA SER A 83 -12.67 1.49 -8.86
C SER A 83 -11.39 0.93 -9.45
N GLY A 84 -11.14 -0.35 -9.24
CA GLY A 84 -9.92 -1.00 -9.72
C GLY A 84 -10.10 -2.50 -9.89
N TYR A 85 -9.26 -3.05 -10.76
CA TYR A 85 -9.06 -4.49 -10.88
C TYR A 85 -7.70 -4.84 -10.25
N PRO A 86 -7.64 -5.86 -9.37
CA PRO A 86 -6.41 -6.20 -8.68
C PRO A 86 -5.31 -6.64 -9.64
N ILE A 87 -4.22 -5.92 -9.67
CA ILE A 87 -3.02 -6.25 -10.43
C ILE A 87 -1.78 -5.75 -9.68
N THR A 88 -0.77 -6.60 -9.54
CA THR A 88 0.50 -6.22 -8.92
C THR A 88 1.30 -5.31 -9.87
N PRO A 89 1.90 -4.19 -9.40
CA PRO A 89 1.95 -3.75 -8.00
C PRO A 89 0.82 -2.81 -7.55
N ALA A 90 -0.13 -2.41 -8.38
CA ALA A 90 -1.15 -1.41 -8.09
C ALA A 90 -2.21 -1.84 -7.04
N THR A 91 -2.28 -3.12 -6.67
CA THR A 91 -3.26 -3.64 -5.70
C THR A 91 -3.16 -2.95 -4.34
N ASP A 92 -1.96 -2.58 -3.90
CA ASP A 92 -1.74 -1.97 -2.59
C ASP A 92 -2.43 -0.60 -2.47
N VAL A 93 -2.60 0.14 -3.58
CA VAL A 93 -3.41 1.38 -3.60
C VAL A 93 -4.86 1.08 -3.24
N MET A 94 -5.44 0.04 -3.84
CA MET A 94 -6.83 -0.37 -3.57
C MET A 94 -7.00 -0.85 -2.13
N GLU A 95 -6.06 -1.65 -1.62
CA GLU A 95 -6.09 -2.15 -0.24
C GLU A 95 -6.02 -1.00 0.77
N TYR A 96 -5.11 -0.05 0.54
CA TYR A 96 -5.00 1.13 1.39
C TYR A 96 -6.30 1.93 1.44
N LEU A 97 -6.90 2.18 0.28
CA LEU A 97 -8.15 2.92 0.16
C LEU A 97 -9.33 2.16 0.78
N THR A 98 -9.41 0.83 0.57
CA THR A 98 -10.48 -0.02 1.12
C THR A 98 -10.56 0.09 2.64
N GLY A 99 -9.42 0.15 3.31
CA GLY A 99 -9.39 0.25 4.78
C GLY A 99 -9.70 1.63 5.35
N ARG A 100 -9.81 2.68 4.51
CA ARG A 100 -9.79 4.07 5.01
C ARG A 100 -10.82 5.01 4.40
N ILE A 101 -11.15 4.87 3.12
CA ILE A 101 -11.93 5.86 2.36
C ILE A 101 -13.36 6.04 2.87
N ASP A 102 -13.96 5.00 3.45
CA ASP A 102 -15.32 5.04 4.00
C ASP A 102 -15.45 6.10 5.11
N ARG A 103 -14.38 6.33 5.90
CA ARG A 103 -14.34 7.36 6.96
C ARG A 103 -14.49 8.79 6.41
N TYR A 104 -14.23 8.95 5.13
CA TYR A 104 -14.30 10.23 4.41
C TYR A 104 -15.51 10.31 3.47
N GLY A 105 -16.47 9.38 3.62
CA GLY A 105 -17.68 9.32 2.78
C GLY A 105 -17.40 8.83 1.35
N GLY A 106 -16.29 8.14 1.12
CA GLY A 106 -15.94 7.57 -0.18
C GLY A 106 -16.29 6.09 -0.30
N LYS A 107 -16.01 5.52 -1.47
CA LYS A 107 -16.29 4.12 -1.81
C LYS A 107 -15.17 3.53 -2.65
N VAL A 108 -14.83 2.27 -2.37
CA VAL A 108 -13.99 1.43 -3.23
C VAL A 108 -14.87 0.37 -3.88
N VAL A 109 -14.68 0.16 -5.17
CA VAL A 109 -15.33 -0.90 -5.94
C VAL A 109 -14.25 -1.74 -6.61
N GLN A 110 -14.22 -3.02 -6.31
CA GLN A 110 -13.44 -3.97 -7.10
C GLN A 110 -14.22 -4.30 -8.35
N ALA A 111 -13.63 -4.00 -9.51
CA ALA A 111 -14.21 -4.28 -10.81
C ALA A 111 -13.79 -5.67 -11.30
N GLU A 112 -14.49 -6.19 -12.29
CA GLU A 112 -14.21 -7.48 -12.90
C GLU A 112 -12.98 -7.46 -13.84
N ASP A 113 -12.71 -6.29 -14.44
CA ASP A 113 -11.57 -6.03 -15.31
C ASP A 113 -11.20 -4.53 -15.32
N GLU A 114 -10.13 -4.17 -16.02
CA GLU A 114 -9.65 -2.80 -16.13
C GLU A 114 -10.60 -1.90 -16.93
N LEU A 115 -11.30 -2.44 -17.93
CA LEU A 115 -12.28 -1.68 -18.72
C LEU A 115 -13.47 -1.27 -17.82
N SER A 116 -13.97 -2.19 -17.04
CA SER A 116 -15.03 -1.92 -16.05
C SER A 116 -14.57 -0.91 -15.02
N ALA A 117 -13.32 -1.07 -14.51
CA ALA A 117 -12.75 -0.20 -13.51
C ALA A 117 -12.71 1.26 -13.96
N ILE A 118 -12.09 1.54 -15.12
CA ILE A 118 -11.97 2.92 -15.60
C ILE A 118 -13.33 3.53 -15.98
N ASN A 119 -14.25 2.76 -16.54
CA ASN A 119 -15.57 3.25 -16.90
C ASN A 119 -16.45 3.55 -15.69
N MET A 120 -16.36 2.76 -14.61
CA MET A 120 -16.99 3.09 -13.33
C MET A 120 -16.44 4.38 -12.74
N ALA A 121 -15.10 4.55 -12.74
CA ALA A 121 -14.45 5.76 -12.26
C ALA A 121 -14.86 6.98 -13.09
N LEU A 122 -14.92 6.84 -14.43
CA LEU A 122 -15.37 7.89 -15.33
C LEU A 122 -16.84 8.26 -15.07
N GLY A 123 -17.72 7.27 -14.88
CA GLY A 123 -19.13 7.50 -14.53
C GLY A 123 -19.29 8.28 -13.22
N ALA A 124 -18.52 7.91 -12.21
CA ALA A 124 -18.49 8.62 -10.92
C ALA A 124 -17.97 10.06 -11.09
N ALA A 125 -16.90 10.26 -11.88
CA ALA A 125 -16.34 11.58 -12.14
C ALA A 125 -17.34 12.48 -12.87
N ARG A 126 -18.05 11.96 -13.87
CA ARG A 126 -19.12 12.69 -14.58
C ARG A 126 -20.30 13.05 -13.70
N SER A 127 -20.52 12.30 -12.65
CA SER A 127 -21.55 12.59 -11.62
C SER A 127 -21.08 13.60 -10.57
N GLY A 128 -19.86 14.16 -10.72
CA GLY A 128 -19.32 15.19 -9.84
C GLY A 128 -18.46 14.64 -8.68
N ALA A 129 -18.21 13.34 -8.58
CA ALA A 129 -17.29 12.81 -7.61
C ALA A 129 -15.82 12.99 -8.07
N ARG A 130 -14.91 13.24 -7.15
CA ARG A 130 -13.49 13.03 -7.44
C ARG A 130 -13.21 11.54 -7.44
N ALA A 131 -12.91 11.01 -8.61
CA ALA A 131 -12.75 9.58 -8.83
C ALA A 131 -11.34 9.22 -9.26
N MET A 132 -10.96 7.99 -9.01
CA MET A 132 -9.64 7.45 -9.31
C MET A 132 -9.71 5.99 -9.70
N THR A 133 -8.77 5.56 -10.54
CA THR A 133 -8.40 4.16 -10.73
C THR A 133 -6.89 4.00 -10.66
N ALA A 134 -6.40 2.81 -10.34
CA ALA A 134 -5.00 2.46 -10.40
C ALA A 134 -4.84 1.10 -11.09
N THR A 135 -3.80 0.97 -11.90
CA THR A 135 -3.49 -0.25 -12.62
C THR A 135 -2.00 -0.32 -12.96
N SER A 136 -1.57 -1.33 -13.68
CA SER A 136 -0.21 -1.53 -14.18
C SER A 136 -0.19 -1.50 -15.71
N GLY A 137 0.98 -1.69 -16.32
CA GLY A 137 1.18 -1.58 -17.76
C GLY A 137 0.11 -2.21 -18.64
N PRO A 138 -0.19 -3.52 -18.52
CA PRO A 138 -1.20 -4.18 -19.36
C PRO A 138 -2.61 -3.60 -19.19
N GLY A 139 -2.95 -3.16 -17.96
CA GLY A 139 -4.24 -2.53 -17.71
C GLY A 139 -4.35 -1.15 -18.34
N ILE A 140 -3.26 -0.39 -18.39
CA ILE A 140 -3.22 0.89 -19.12
C ILE A 140 -3.51 0.68 -20.59
N ASP A 141 -2.94 -0.36 -21.21
CA ASP A 141 -3.19 -0.67 -22.62
C ASP A 141 -4.67 -0.95 -22.88
N LEU A 142 -5.33 -1.67 -21.99
CA LEU A 142 -6.78 -1.92 -22.07
C LEU A 142 -7.62 -0.65 -21.88
N MET A 143 -7.15 0.30 -21.06
CA MET A 143 -7.87 1.55 -20.74
C MET A 143 -7.77 2.61 -21.83
N THR A 144 -6.94 2.44 -22.87
CA THR A 144 -6.61 3.50 -23.85
C THR A 144 -7.81 4.07 -24.60
N GLU A 145 -8.81 3.26 -24.92
CA GLU A 145 -10.04 3.74 -25.55
C GLU A 145 -10.76 4.79 -24.65
N THR A 146 -10.87 4.47 -23.37
CA THR A 146 -11.55 5.34 -22.40
C THR A 146 -10.78 6.64 -22.18
N PHE A 147 -9.45 6.68 -22.38
CA PHE A 147 -8.67 7.92 -22.33
C PHE A 147 -9.17 8.92 -23.39
N GLY A 148 -9.50 8.44 -24.59
CA GLY A 148 -10.09 9.28 -25.63
C GLY A 148 -11.42 9.88 -25.18
N LEU A 149 -12.28 9.09 -24.53
CA LEU A 149 -13.57 9.57 -24.01
C LEU A 149 -13.39 10.57 -22.85
N ILE A 150 -12.45 10.32 -21.94
CA ILE A 150 -12.11 11.22 -20.83
C ILE A 150 -11.69 12.60 -21.40
N ALA A 151 -10.79 12.58 -22.39
CA ALA A 151 -10.29 13.81 -23.02
C ALA A 151 -11.39 14.57 -23.76
N THR A 152 -12.18 13.90 -24.61
CA THR A 152 -13.24 14.55 -25.38
C THR A 152 -14.41 15.02 -24.55
N SER A 153 -14.66 14.40 -23.41
CA SER A 153 -15.71 14.82 -22.46
C SER A 153 -15.23 15.79 -21.39
N GLU A 154 -13.95 16.18 -21.42
CA GLU A 154 -13.31 17.08 -20.45
C GLU A 154 -13.58 16.65 -18.98
N THR A 155 -13.60 15.34 -18.73
CA THR A 155 -13.93 14.80 -17.42
C THR A 155 -12.66 14.58 -16.60
N PRO A 156 -12.48 15.25 -15.44
CA PRO A 156 -11.29 15.03 -14.61
C PRO A 156 -11.31 13.67 -13.94
N LEU A 157 -10.32 12.85 -14.22
CA LEU A 157 -10.14 11.52 -13.62
C LEU A 157 -8.67 11.29 -13.30
N LEU A 158 -8.39 10.81 -12.10
CA LEU A 158 -7.04 10.39 -11.71
C LEU A 158 -6.82 8.93 -12.10
N ILE A 159 -5.76 8.69 -12.86
CA ILE A 159 -5.34 7.33 -13.24
C ILE A 159 -3.89 7.16 -12.78
N ALA A 160 -3.66 6.23 -11.87
CA ALA A 160 -2.32 5.89 -11.40
C ALA A 160 -1.81 4.66 -12.15
N ASN A 161 -0.72 4.83 -12.91
CA ASN A 161 0.00 3.71 -13.49
C ASN A 161 1.15 3.31 -12.55
N VAL A 162 0.98 2.19 -11.87
CA VAL A 162 1.96 1.66 -10.92
C VAL A 162 2.64 0.45 -11.57
N ILE A 163 3.90 0.62 -11.90
CA ILE A 163 4.67 -0.36 -12.68
C ILE A 163 5.88 -0.87 -11.89
N ARG A 164 6.36 -2.03 -12.30
CA ARG A 164 7.61 -2.62 -11.79
C ARG A 164 8.49 -3.07 -12.94
N SER A 165 9.77 -3.33 -12.66
CA SER A 165 10.68 -3.90 -13.65
C SER A 165 10.23 -5.30 -14.06
N GLY A 166 10.31 -5.58 -15.35
CA GLY A 166 10.01 -6.88 -15.92
C GLY A 166 8.90 -6.86 -16.97
N PRO A 167 8.74 -7.96 -17.69
CA PRO A 167 7.66 -8.09 -18.68
C PRO A 167 6.31 -8.16 -17.97
N SER A 168 5.27 -7.77 -18.67
CA SER A 168 3.85 -7.82 -18.26
C SER A 168 3.37 -6.68 -17.36
N THR A 169 4.05 -6.33 -16.32
CA THR A 169 3.62 -5.27 -15.37
C THR A 169 4.59 -4.08 -15.29
N GLY A 170 5.48 -4.02 -16.26
CA GLY A 170 6.42 -2.91 -16.46
C GLY A 170 5.95 -1.90 -17.50
#